data_1e8134a307d468d8247fa37719b4d32d
#
_entry.id   1e8134a307d468d8247fa37719b4d32d
#
_cell.length_a   1.000
_cell.length_b   1.000
_cell.length_c   1.000
_cell.angle_alpha   90.00
_cell.angle_beta   90.00
_cell.angle_gamma   90.00
#
_symmetry.space_group_name_H-M   'P 1'
#
loop_
_entity.id
_entity.type
_entity.pdbx_description
1 polymer ?
#
loop_
_entity_poly.entity_id
_entity_poly.type
_entity_poly.pdbx_seq_one_letter_code
_entity_poly.pdbx_strand_id
1 'polypeptide(L)'
;QVQFKYCDWNLQKKMTPRHDGQLCRVSPWVLVWENANYYLIAYTEGRLKHYRVDKMQAVHQLPGTTREGAGEYANFDVNAYMQQMFGMFNGPLKKVTLQCENRFAGAMIDRFGTGPTLVPCDDGEHFTMMAEVQVSPQFFGWVAGFGTGVVVAGPPEVRAEMKKTLDRLQDLYR
;
A
#
# COMPACT_ATOMS: atom_id res chain seq x y z
N GLN A 1 -8.83 21.21 -11.05
CA GLN A 1 -8.46 20.78 -9.70
C GLN A 1 -9.70 20.71 -8.80
N VAL A 2 -9.55 20.01 -7.69
CA VAL A 2 -10.57 19.96 -6.62
C VAL A 2 -9.94 20.32 -5.29
N GLN A 3 -10.76 20.81 -4.38
CA GLN A 3 -10.38 21.02 -2.99
C GLN A 3 -11.37 20.35 -2.05
N PHE A 4 -10.89 19.93 -0.88
CA PHE A 4 -11.70 19.27 0.15
C PHE A 4 -11.03 19.36 1.52
N LYS A 5 -11.79 19.11 2.58
CA LYS A 5 -11.27 18.83 3.92
C LYS A 5 -11.04 17.32 4.04
N TYR A 6 -9.83 16.92 4.45
CA TYR A 6 -9.56 15.51 4.69
C TYR A 6 -9.73 15.19 6.18
N CYS A 7 -10.52 14.17 6.49
CA CYS A 7 -10.99 13.88 7.85
C CYS A 7 -10.56 12.50 8.32
N ASP A 8 -10.55 12.31 9.64
CA ASP A 8 -10.44 11.01 10.28
C ASP A 8 -11.57 10.76 11.26
N TRP A 9 -11.85 9.49 11.53
CA TRP A 9 -12.75 9.07 12.57
C TRP A 9 -12.10 9.25 13.96
N ASN A 10 -12.84 9.85 14.89
CA ASN A 10 -12.45 9.90 16.29
C ASN A 10 -13.12 8.74 17.08
N LEU A 11 -12.78 8.63 18.37
CA LEU A 11 -13.33 7.60 19.26
C LEU A 11 -14.86 7.71 19.45
N GLN A 12 -15.46 8.88 19.22
CA GLN A 12 -16.90 9.11 19.26
C GLN A 12 -17.59 8.77 17.94
N LYS A 13 -16.85 8.15 16.97
CA LYS A 13 -17.33 7.81 15.62
C LYS A 13 -17.80 9.02 14.84
N LYS A 14 -17.16 10.17 15.08
CA LYS A 14 -17.37 11.40 14.31
C LYS A 14 -16.17 11.71 13.43
N MET A 15 -16.46 12.22 12.24
CA MET A 15 -15.41 12.68 11.31
C MET A 15 -14.86 14.03 11.79
N THR A 16 -13.55 14.06 12.03
CA THR A 16 -12.84 15.29 12.42
C THR A 16 -11.82 15.66 11.35
N PRO A 17 -11.76 16.93 10.93
CA PRO A 17 -10.78 17.35 9.96
C PRO A 17 -9.35 17.17 10.46
N ARG A 18 -8.45 16.72 9.57
CA ARG A 18 -7.00 16.73 9.79
C ARG A 18 -6.45 18.14 9.66
N HIS A 19 -5.29 18.38 10.24
CA HIS A 19 -4.52 19.62 10.09
C HIS A 19 -5.38 20.87 10.30
N ASP A 20 -6.16 20.91 11.39
CA ASP A 20 -7.03 22.03 11.78
C ASP A 20 -8.02 22.47 10.69
N GLY A 21 -8.39 21.53 9.82
CA GLY A 21 -9.33 21.79 8.72
C GLY A 21 -8.71 22.43 7.49
N GLN A 22 -7.40 22.41 7.36
CA GLN A 22 -6.73 22.86 6.15
C GLN A 22 -7.27 22.15 4.91
N LEU A 23 -7.53 22.94 3.86
CA LEU A 23 -8.01 22.41 2.59
C LEU A 23 -6.91 21.73 1.81
N CYS A 24 -7.16 20.48 1.39
CA CYS A 24 -6.34 19.79 0.41
C CYS A 24 -6.75 20.25 -0.99
N ARG A 25 -5.81 20.78 -1.76
CA ARG A 25 -5.99 21.11 -3.18
C ARG A 25 -5.22 20.10 -4.00
N VAL A 26 -5.90 19.41 -4.92
CA VAL A 26 -5.32 18.32 -5.69
C VAL A 26 -5.82 18.29 -7.13
N SER A 27 -5.04 17.69 -8.01
CA SER A 27 -5.42 17.36 -9.38
C SER A 27 -5.86 15.90 -9.44
N PRO A 28 -7.16 15.58 -9.55
CA PRO A 28 -7.68 14.21 -9.56
C PRO A 28 -7.29 13.48 -10.85
N TRP A 29 -6.84 12.22 -10.75
CA TRP A 29 -6.46 11.42 -11.91
C TRP A 29 -7.27 10.15 -12.07
N VAL A 30 -7.36 9.30 -11.04
CA VAL A 30 -8.06 8.03 -11.12
C VAL A 30 -8.68 7.66 -9.78
N LEU A 31 -9.80 6.94 -9.82
CA LEU A 31 -10.40 6.27 -8.66
C LEU A 31 -10.05 4.79 -8.72
N VAL A 32 -9.58 4.25 -7.62
CA VAL A 32 -9.31 2.82 -7.45
C VAL A 32 -10.16 2.27 -6.31
N TRP A 33 -10.52 1.00 -6.43
CA TRP A 33 -11.27 0.27 -5.39
C TRP A 33 -10.33 -0.68 -4.67
N GLU A 34 -10.21 -0.54 -3.34
CA GLU A 34 -9.36 -1.40 -2.53
C GLU A 34 -9.98 -1.59 -1.14
N ASN A 35 -10.05 -2.84 -0.66
CA ASN A 35 -10.57 -3.16 0.67
C ASN A 35 -11.91 -2.47 1.00
N ALA A 36 -12.90 -2.61 0.09
CA ALA A 36 -14.23 -2.03 0.22
C ALA A 36 -14.27 -0.49 0.33
N ASN A 37 -13.24 0.21 -0.15
CA ASN A 37 -13.19 1.68 -0.18
C ASN A 37 -12.73 2.19 -1.54
N TYR A 38 -13.27 3.35 -1.95
CA TYR A 38 -12.70 4.11 -3.05
C TYR A 38 -11.56 5.00 -2.58
N TYR A 39 -10.49 5.00 -3.37
CA TYR A 39 -9.35 5.90 -3.20
C TYR A 39 -9.18 6.76 -4.44
N LEU A 40 -9.05 8.05 -4.24
CA LEU A 40 -8.66 8.99 -5.27
C LEU A 40 -7.13 9.04 -5.33
N ILE A 41 -6.55 8.68 -6.46
CA ILE A 41 -5.15 8.97 -6.76
C ILE A 41 -5.13 10.35 -7.41
N ALA A 42 -4.39 11.27 -6.83
CA ALA A 42 -4.34 12.66 -7.24
C ALA A 42 -2.91 13.20 -7.12
N TYR A 43 -2.58 14.15 -8.01
CA TYR A 43 -1.31 14.87 -7.94
C TYR A 43 -1.43 16.10 -7.04
N THR A 44 -0.46 16.23 -6.14
CA THR A 44 -0.33 17.36 -5.24
C THR A 44 1.10 17.43 -4.71
N GLU A 45 1.60 18.64 -4.49
CA GLU A 45 2.94 18.87 -3.92
C GLU A 45 4.06 18.09 -4.64
N GLY A 46 4.04 18.09 -5.97
CA GLY A 46 5.08 17.46 -6.77
C GLY A 46 5.02 15.94 -6.89
N ARG A 47 3.97 15.26 -6.41
CA ARG A 47 3.84 13.81 -6.44
C ARG A 47 2.40 13.32 -6.47
N LEU A 48 2.22 12.05 -6.85
CA LEU A 48 0.95 11.36 -6.71
C LEU A 48 0.76 10.91 -5.25
N LYS A 49 -0.43 11.18 -4.72
CA LYS A 49 -0.91 10.74 -3.40
C LYS A 49 -2.28 10.08 -3.56
N HIS A 50 -2.69 9.28 -2.59
CA HIS A 50 -4.04 8.72 -2.56
C HIS A 50 -4.81 9.21 -1.33
N TYR A 51 -6.13 9.36 -1.52
CA TYR A 51 -7.07 9.82 -0.49
C TYR A 51 -8.29 8.90 -0.48
N ARG A 52 -8.70 8.43 0.68
CA ARG A 52 -9.97 7.71 0.81
C ARG A 52 -11.12 8.67 0.55
N VAL A 53 -11.98 8.33 -0.39
CA VAL A 53 -13.08 9.21 -0.83
C VAL A 53 -14.09 9.46 0.28
N ASP A 54 -14.41 8.45 1.08
CA ASP A 54 -15.33 8.56 2.23
C ASP A 54 -14.84 9.49 3.35
N LYS A 55 -13.53 9.83 3.35
CA LYS A 55 -12.91 10.77 4.29
C LYS A 55 -12.79 12.20 3.74
N MET A 56 -13.25 12.43 2.52
CA MET A 56 -13.22 13.75 1.88
C MET A 56 -14.54 14.47 2.15
N GLN A 57 -14.49 15.63 2.79
CA GLN A 57 -15.67 16.46 3.08
C GLN A 57 -15.59 17.80 2.34
N ALA A 58 -16.74 18.39 2.04
CA ALA A 58 -16.85 19.67 1.34
C ALA A 58 -16.01 19.69 0.06
N VAL A 59 -16.20 18.68 -0.80
CA VAL A 59 -15.49 18.58 -2.09
C VAL A 59 -16.04 19.60 -3.06
N HIS A 60 -15.17 20.46 -3.58
CA HIS A 60 -15.52 21.48 -4.57
C HIS A 60 -14.55 21.46 -5.74
N GLN A 61 -15.07 21.60 -6.95
CA GLN A 61 -14.25 21.88 -8.12
C GLN A 61 -13.75 23.32 -8.06
N LEU A 62 -12.49 23.54 -8.43
CA LEU A 62 -11.90 24.87 -8.53
C LEU A 62 -12.08 25.41 -9.96
N PRO A 63 -12.96 26.39 -10.18
CA PRO A 63 -13.17 26.98 -11.51
C PRO A 63 -11.87 27.60 -12.05
N GLY A 64 -11.69 27.53 -13.37
CA GLY A 64 -10.54 28.14 -14.05
C GLY A 64 -9.19 27.43 -13.80
N THR A 65 -9.19 26.26 -13.13
CA THR A 65 -7.98 25.48 -12.92
C THR A 65 -7.90 24.27 -13.84
N THR A 66 -6.69 23.95 -14.31
CA THR A 66 -6.39 22.72 -15.06
C THR A 66 -5.78 21.67 -14.13
N ARG A 67 -5.81 20.40 -14.54
CA ARG A 67 -5.09 19.33 -13.83
C ARG A 67 -3.58 19.51 -14.01
N GLU A 68 -2.83 19.32 -12.94
CA GLU A 68 -1.38 19.27 -12.90
C GLU A 68 -0.92 17.80 -12.79
N GLY A 69 0.37 17.53 -13.04
CA GLY A 69 0.95 16.20 -12.91
C GLY A 69 0.64 15.27 -14.08
N ALA A 70 0.38 15.81 -15.28
CA ALA A 70 0.11 15.00 -16.47
C ALA A 70 1.31 14.13 -16.86
N GLY A 71 2.54 14.65 -16.72
CA GLY A 71 3.76 13.92 -17.01
C GLY A 71 3.98 12.76 -16.06
N GLU A 72 3.76 12.98 -14.76
CA GLU A 72 3.87 11.96 -13.72
C GLU A 72 2.81 10.87 -13.91
N TYR A 73 1.59 11.26 -14.27
CA TYR A 73 0.50 10.31 -14.47
C TYR A 73 0.64 9.53 -15.78
N ALA A 74 1.18 10.12 -16.85
CA ALA A 74 1.35 9.44 -18.14
C ALA A 74 2.26 8.19 -18.04
N ASN A 75 3.21 8.19 -17.10
CA ASN A 75 4.11 7.08 -16.83
C ASN A 75 3.71 6.26 -15.60
N PHE A 76 2.52 6.51 -15.05
CA PHE A 76 2.05 5.88 -13.83
C PHE A 76 1.24 4.62 -14.13
N ASP A 77 1.79 3.47 -13.78
CA ASP A 77 1.07 2.20 -13.86
C ASP A 77 0.24 2.01 -12.57
N VAL A 78 -1.08 2.20 -12.71
CA VAL A 78 -2.04 2.05 -11.61
C VAL A 78 -2.03 0.63 -11.06
N ASN A 79 -1.91 -0.39 -11.93
CA ASN A 79 -1.93 -1.79 -11.49
C ASN A 79 -0.67 -2.14 -10.71
N ALA A 80 0.50 -1.76 -11.22
CA ALA A 80 1.76 -1.95 -10.50
C ALA A 80 1.74 -1.22 -9.15
N TYR A 81 1.23 0.02 -9.12
CA TYR A 81 1.07 0.78 -7.88
C TYR A 81 0.19 0.08 -6.86
N MET A 82 -0.96 -0.46 -7.28
CA MET A 82 -1.87 -1.20 -6.41
C MET A 82 -1.26 -2.53 -5.92
N GLN A 83 -0.53 -3.23 -6.78
CA GLN A 83 0.17 -4.47 -6.40
C GLN A 83 1.29 -4.25 -5.39
N GLN A 84 1.97 -3.10 -5.45
CA GLN A 84 3.05 -2.76 -4.53
C GLN A 84 2.56 -2.36 -3.13
N MET A 85 1.30 -1.93 -3.00
CA MET A 85 0.72 -1.41 -1.75
C MET A 85 -0.08 -2.46 -1.00
N PHE A 86 0.01 -2.43 0.31
CA PHE A 86 -0.81 -3.24 1.21
C PHE A 86 -1.75 -2.33 2.00
N GLY A 87 -3.07 -2.49 1.77
CA GLY A 87 -4.09 -1.68 2.42
C GLY A 87 -3.97 -0.17 2.18
N MET A 88 -3.35 0.24 1.07
CA MET A 88 -3.10 1.65 0.72
C MET A 88 -2.21 2.38 1.74
N PHE A 89 -1.30 1.67 2.40
CA PHE A 89 -0.28 2.26 3.25
C PHE A 89 1.02 2.49 2.49
N ASN A 90 1.53 3.71 2.59
CA ASN A 90 2.81 4.09 1.99
C ASN A 90 3.99 3.55 2.80
N GLY A 91 5.06 3.25 2.12
CA GLY A 91 6.35 2.88 2.67
C GLY A 91 7.44 3.03 1.62
N PRO A 92 8.71 2.82 1.97
CA PRO A 92 9.77 2.77 0.99
C PRO A 92 9.54 1.61 0.02
N LEU A 93 9.63 1.90 -1.28
CA LEU A 93 9.57 0.86 -2.31
C LEU A 93 10.85 0.03 -2.26
N LYS A 94 10.72 -1.27 -2.07
CA LYS A 94 11.81 -2.22 -1.98
C LYS A 94 11.54 -3.46 -2.82
N LYS A 95 12.58 -4.01 -3.43
CA LYS A 95 12.54 -5.33 -4.03
C LYS A 95 12.78 -6.37 -2.93
N VAL A 96 11.73 -7.11 -2.59
CA VAL A 96 11.74 -8.06 -1.48
C VAL A 96 11.75 -9.48 -2.02
N THR A 97 12.56 -10.35 -1.41
CA THR A 97 12.53 -11.79 -1.65
C THR A 97 11.67 -12.44 -0.58
N LEU A 98 10.65 -13.17 -1.01
CA LEU A 98 9.81 -14.00 -0.17
C LEU A 98 10.19 -15.47 -0.40
N GLN A 99 10.31 -16.25 0.68
CA GLN A 99 10.35 -17.70 0.64
C GLN A 99 9.00 -18.22 1.11
N CYS A 100 8.39 -19.09 0.34
CA CYS A 100 7.01 -19.53 0.53
C CYS A 100 6.91 -21.04 0.45
N GLU A 101 6.08 -21.67 1.27
CA GLU A 101 5.68 -23.06 1.07
C GLU A 101 4.90 -23.19 -0.25
N ASN A 102 5.08 -24.30 -0.98
CA ASN A 102 4.48 -24.53 -2.31
C ASN A 102 2.96 -24.37 -2.34
N ARG A 103 2.27 -24.67 -1.23
CA ARG A 103 0.81 -24.50 -1.10
C ARG A 103 0.33 -23.05 -1.25
N PHE A 104 1.22 -22.08 -1.06
CA PHE A 104 0.89 -20.65 -1.17
C PHE A 104 1.18 -20.04 -2.54
N ALA A 105 1.57 -20.85 -3.54
CA ALA A 105 1.84 -20.35 -4.88
C ALA A 105 0.63 -19.59 -5.47
N GLY A 106 -0.59 -20.11 -5.30
CA GLY A 106 -1.82 -19.44 -5.74
C GLY A 106 -2.00 -18.06 -5.08
N ALA A 107 -1.81 -17.97 -3.77
CA ALA A 107 -1.94 -16.71 -3.03
C ALA A 107 -0.89 -15.66 -3.47
N MET A 108 0.32 -16.11 -3.84
CA MET A 108 1.36 -15.22 -4.39
C MET A 108 0.98 -14.72 -5.78
N ILE A 109 0.47 -15.60 -6.64
CA ILE A 109 0.00 -15.24 -7.98
C ILE A 109 -1.20 -14.27 -7.90
N ASP A 110 -2.16 -14.55 -7.03
CA ASP A 110 -3.32 -13.68 -6.82
C ASP A 110 -2.91 -12.28 -6.38
N ARG A 111 -1.87 -12.19 -5.55
CA ARG A 111 -1.39 -10.91 -5.01
C ARG A 111 -0.48 -10.13 -5.97
N PHE A 112 0.45 -10.81 -6.62
CA PHE A 112 1.53 -10.19 -7.40
C PHE A 112 1.38 -10.39 -8.91
N GLY A 113 0.35 -11.13 -9.35
CA GLY A 113 0.17 -11.51 -10.74
C GLY A 113 1.13 -12.63 -11.16
N THR A 114 1.09 -12.96 -12.45
CA THR A 114 1.93 -14.01 -13.06
C THR A 114 3.32 -13.53 -13.50
N GLY A 115 3.63 -12.23 -13.32
CA GLY A 115 4.91 -11.66 -13.74
C GLY A 115 6.12 -12.14 -12.93
N PRO A 116 6.07 -12.20 -11.59
CA PRO A 116 7.18 -12.68 -10.79
C PRO A 116 7.47 -14.17 -11.03
N THR A 117 8.76 -14.51 -11.20
CA THR A 117 9.17 -15.91 -11.33
C THR A 117 9.15 -16.59 -9.96
N LEU A 118 8.53 -17.77 -9.89
CA LEU A 118 8.58 -18.66 -8.73
C LEU A 118 9.72 -19.64 -8.94
N VAL A 119 10.74 -19.59 -8.09
CA VAL A 119 11.95 -20.43 -8.18
C VAL A 119 11.89 -21.51 -7.11
N PRO A 120 11.72 -22.79 -7.48
CA PRO A 120 11.70 -23.88 -6.51
C PRO A 120 12.99 -23.94 -5.68
N CYS A 121 12.87 -24.27 -4.40
CA CYS A 121 14.01 -24.55 -3.51
C CYS A 121 14.41 -26.03 -3.61
N ASP A 122 15.65 -26.32 -3.21
CA ASP A 122 16.22 -27.69 -3.27
C ASP A 122 15.52 -28.68 -2.31
N ASP A 123 14.79 -28.18 -1.31
CA ASP A 123 14.02 -29.00 -0.37
C ASP A 123 12.73 -29.60 -0.97
N GLY A 124 12.31 -29.12 -2.14
CA GLY A 124 11.11 -29.57 -2.82
C GLY A 124 9.79 -29.13 -2.17
N GLU A 125 9.84 -28.42 -1.03
CA GLU A 125 8.67 -27.98 -0.26
C GLU A 125 8.42 -26.49 -0.36
N HIS A 126 9.42 -25.70 -0.76
CA HIS A 126 9.39 -24.25 -0.84
C HIS A 126 9.75 -23.74 -2.22
N PHE A 127 9.38 -22.48 -2.46
CA PHE A 127 9.88 -21.67 -3.56
C PHE A 127 10.26 -20.28 -3.07
N THR A 128 11.09 -19.58 -3.83
CA THR A 128 11.36 -18.16 -3.63
C THR A 128 10.78 -17.33 -4.77
N MET A 129 10.42 -16.10 -4.47
CA MET A 129 10.02 -15.11 -5.46
C MET A 129 10.52 -13.73 -5.07
N MET A 130 10.67 -12.85 -6.06
CA MET A 130 10.97 -11.44 -5.85
C MET A 130 9.78 -10.57 -6.27
N ALA A 131 9.41 -9.62 -5.41
CA ALA A 131 8.38 -8.63 -5.72
C ALA A 131 8.80 -7.23 -5.25
N GLU A 132 8.37 -6.21 -5.98
CA GLU A 132 8.50 -4.82 -5.53
C GLU A 132 7.31 -4.48 -4.63
N VAL A 133 7.60 -4.07 -3.40
CA VAL A 133 6.57 -3.75 -2.41
C VAL A 133 6.90 -2.45 -1.68
N GLN A 134 5.87 -1.72 -1.30
CA GLN A 134 6.01 -0.64 -0.34
C GLN A 134 6.03 -1.24 1.07
N VAL A 135 7.23 -1.27 1.66
CA VAL A 135 7.44 -1.86 2.98
C VAL A 135 6.71 -1.03 4.03
N SER A 136 5.72 -1.62 4.66
CA SER A 136 4.82 -0.98 5.61
C SER A 136 4.37 -1.96 6.69
N PRO A 137 3.83 -1.50 7.82
CA PRO A 137 3.24 -2.40 8.82
C PRO A 137 2.19 -3.36 8.25
N GLN A 138 1.43 -2.94 7.23
CA GLN A 138 0.43 -3.77 6.57
C GLN A 138 1.06 -4.85 5.71
N PHE A 139 2.19 -4.58 5.05
CA PHE A 139 2.96 -5.60 4.37
C PHE A 139 3.44 -6.68 5.36
N PHE A 140 4.00 -6.28 6.49
CA PHE A 140 4.44 -7.23 7.53
C PHE A 140 3.27 -8.02 8.13
N GLY A 141 2.11 -7.36 8.36
CA GLY A 141 0.90 -8.03 8.81
C GLY A 141 0.38 -9.04 7.80
N TRP A 142 0.45 -8.72 6.50
CA TRP A 142 0.06 -9.63 5.43
C TRP A 142 0.98 -10.86 5.38
N VAL A 143 2.30 -10.67 5.46
CA VAL A 143 3.25 -11.79 5.53
C VAL A 143 3.00 -12.66 6.77
N ALA A 144 2.84 -12.03 7.94
CA ALA A 144 2.57 -12.75 9.20
C ALA A 144 1.24 -13.53 9.17
N GLY A 145 0.27 -13.11 8.35
CA GLY A 145 -1.00 -13.81 8.16
C GLY A 145 -0.87 -15.22 7.58
N PHE A 146 0.27 -15.56 6.97
CA PHE A 146 0.57 -16.92 6.49
C PHE A 146 1.24 -17.81 7.55
N GLY A 147 1.37 -17.32 8.78
CA GLY A 147 2.07 -18.03 9.85
C GLY A 147 3.55 -18.22 9.52
N THR A 148 4.03 -19.48 9.56
CA THR A 148 5.39 -19.83 9.23
C THR A 148 5.62 -20.10 7.73
N GLY A 149 4.55 -20.17 6.95
CA GLY A 149 4.59 -20.61 5.56
C GLY A 149 5.05 -19.56 4.53
N VAL A 150 5.17 -18.29 4.94
CA VAL A 150 5.75 -17.22 4.12
C VAL A 150 6.69 -16.39 4.98
N VAL A 151 7.94 -16.24 4.54
CA VAL A 151 8.94 -15.46 5.27
C VAL A 151 9.64 -14.46 4.36
N VAL A 152 10.02 -13.32 4.91
CA VAL A 152 10.90 -12.35 4.25
C VAL A 152 12.32 -12.88 4.27
N ALA A 153 12.80 -13.39 3.13
CA ALA A 153 14.15 -13.91 2.98
C ALA A 153 15.18 -12.79 2.73
N GLY A 154 14.74 -11.69 2.12
CA GLY A 154 15.59 -10.54 1.81
C GLY A 154 14.81 -9.31 1.37
N PRO A 155 15.46 -8.13 1.29
CA PRO A 155 16.85 -7.88 1.67
C PRO A 155 17.04 -7.82 3.20
N PRO A 156 18.29 -7.84 3.71
CA PRO A 156 18.58 -7.96 5.13
C PRO A 156 17.90 -6.90 5.99
N GLU A 157 17.81 -5.66 5.54
CA GLU A 157 17.15 -4.56 6.26
C GLU A 157 15.66 -4.79 6.43
N VAL A 158 14.95 -5.30 5.40
CA VAL A 158 13.51 -5.60 5.47
C VAL A 158 13.25 -6.79 6.39
N ARG A 159 14.12 -7.80 6.32
CA ARG A 159 14.07 -8.95 7.24
C ARG A 159 14.28 -8.52 8.69
N ALA A 160 15.22 -7.60 8.94
CA ALA A 160 15.46 -7.04 10.28
C ALA A 160 14.25 -6.25 10.80
N GLU A 161 13.59 -5.45 9.95
CA GLU A 161 12.37 -4.73 10.31
C GLU A 161 11.21 -5.68 10.63
N MET A 162 11.04 -6.76 9.86
CA MET A 162 10.05 -7.81 10.15
C MET A 162 10.32 -8.45 11.51
N LYS A 163 11.58 -8.85 11.78
CA LYS A 163 11.97 -9.40 13.09
C LYS A 163 11.62 -8.44 14.23
N LYS A 164 12.01 -7.16 14.11
CA LYS A 164 11.71 -6.14 15.11
C LYS A 164 10.20 -5.96 15.33
N THR A 165 9.40 -6.12 14.27
CA THR A 165 7.94 -6.05 14.38
C THR A 165 7.40 -7.25 15.16
N LEU A 166 7.89 -8.46 14.87
CA LEU A 166 7.51 -9.68 15.59
C LEU A 166 7.92 -9.64 17.06
N ASP A 167 9.13 -9.19 17.38
CA ASP A 167 9.62 -9.04 18.76
C ASP A 167 8.70 -8.09 19.56
N ARG A 168 8.32 -6.93 18.99
CA ARG A 168 7.37 -6.00 19.62
C ARG A 168 5.97 -6.61 19.84
N LEU A 169 5.47 -7.39 18.87
CA LEU A 169 4.20 -8.07 19.02
C LEU A 169 4.29 -9.11 20.13
N GLN A 170 5.36 -9.91 20.18
CA GLN A 170 5.58 -10.90 21.23
C GLN A 170 5.58 -10.27 22.62
N ASP A 171 6.21 -9.09 22.78
CA ASP A 171 6.27 -8.39 24.06
C ASP A 171 4.90 -7.91 24.56
N LEU A 172 3.93 -7.64 23.65
CA LEU A 172 2.56 -7.28 24.03
C LEU A 172 1.71 -8.45 24.53
N TYR A 173 2.13 -9.69 24.28
CA TYR A 173 1.41 -10.91 24.67
C TYR A 173 2.12 -11.73 25.75
N ARG A 174 3.12 -11.17 26.39
CA ARG A 174 3.78 -11.69 27.59
C ARG A 174 3.11 -11.14 28.85
#